data_9ea5ca65f54b578846cd610739c75342
#
_entry.id   9ea5ca65f54b578846cd610739c75342
#
_cell.length_a   1.000
_cell.length_b   1.000
_cell.length_c   1.000
_cell.angle_alpha   90.00
_cell.angle_beta   90.00
_cell.angle_gamma   90.00
#
_symmetry.space_group_name_H-M   'P 1'
#
loop_
_entity.id
_entity.type
_entity.pdbx_description
1 polymer ?
#
loop_
_entity_poly.entity_id
_entity_poly.type
_entity_poly.pdbx_seq_one_letter_code
_entity_poly.pdbx_strand_id
1 'polypeptide(L)'
;PLLSGFYSKDAIIEFAYLRGNTTGYYAAGIGIFTALLTSIYSWRLIFKTFHGDYNNKEIKIEDTHESPIVMLIPLVLLSLGAIFAGFIFKDLFIGNYGLNNFWKDSIFFLKPLSNEHPPLWFLLLTPILVIISIPAAYYLFVKNKNRLKKLFRNFWICFLNIEKSISFFFLFFLFFILF
;
A
#
# COMPACT_ATOMS: atom_id res chain seq x y z
N PRO A 1 0.94 -8.90 9.20
CA PRO A 1 0.03 -8.55 10.31
C PRO A 1 0.74 -7.93 11.52
N LEU A 2 2.03 -7.55 11.43
CA LEU A 2 2.75 -6.94 12.55
C LEU A 2 2.80 -5.41 12.44
N LEU A 3 2.79 -4.86 11.25
CA LEU A 3 2.95 -3.43 10.99
C LEU A 3 1.65 -2.65 11.20
N SER A 4 1.73 -1.46 11.80
CA SER A 4 0.58 -0.60 12.12
C SER A 4 -0.25 -0.24 10.89
N GLY A 5 0.38 0.04 9.75
CA GLY A 5 -0.30 0.35 8.49
C GLY A 5 -1.14 -0.79 7.92
N PHE A 6 -0.85 -2.04 8.27
CA PHE A 6 -1.67 -3.19 7.90
C PHE A 6 -3.04 -3.11 8.59
N TYR A 7 -3.06 -2.93 9.91
CA TYR A 7 -4.31 -2.87 10.67
C TYR A 7 -5.22 -1.71 10.24
N SER A 8 -4.68 -0.52 10.04
CA SER A 8 -5.47 0.65 9.64
C SER A 8 -6.07 0.48 8.24
N LYS A 9 -5.28 -0.02 7.29
CA LYS A 9 -5.71 -0.22 5.91
C LYS A 9 -6.77 -1.32 5.79
N ASP A 10 -6.56 -2.43 6.47
CA ASP A 10 -7.50 -3.54 6.49
C ASP A 10 -8.83 -3.14 7.13
N ALA A 11 -8.79 -2.43 8.27
CA ALA A 11 -9.99 -1.92 8.93
C ALA A 11 -10.83 -1.01 8.02
N ILE A 12 -10.21 -0.11 7.25
CA ILE A 12 -10.93 0.77 6.33
C ILE A 12 -11.66 -0.03 5.24
N ILE A 13 -10.99 -1.03 4.67
CA ILE A 13 -11.57 -1.89 3.62
C ILE A 13 -12.69 -2.76 4.21
N GLU A 14 -12.48 -3.30 5.40
CA GLU A 14 -13.47 -4.09 6.14
C GLU A 14 -14.73 -3.30 6.44
N PHE A 15 -14.61 -2.10 7.02
CA PHE A 15 -15.75 -1.24 7.31
C PHE A 15 -16.49 -0.77 6.04
N ALA A 16 -15.77 -0.54 4.95
CA ALA A 16 -16.40 -0.23 3.67
C ALA A 16 -17.26 -1.40 3.17
N TYR A 17 -16.78 -2.63 3.31
CA TYR A 17 -17.52 -3.84 2.94
C TYR A 17 -18.75 -4.06 3.83
N LEU A 18 -18.59 -3.95 5.16
CA LEU A 18 -19.65 -4.17 6.14
C LEU A 18 -20.81 -3.17 6.02
N ARG A 19 -20.59 -2.03 5.36
CA ARG A 19 -21.68 -1.08 5.09
C ARG A 19 -22.84 -1.68 4.29
N GLY A 20 -22.61 -2.78 3.54
CA GLY A 20 -23.64 -3.56 2.84
C GLY A 20 -24.36 -2.86 1.68
N ASN A 21 -23.97 -1.62 1.33
CA ASN A 21 -24.54 -0.87 0.23
C ASN A 21 -23.68 -1.01 -1.04
N THR A 22 -24.26 -0.77 -2.21
CA THR A 22 -23.55 -0.78 -3.50
C THR A 22 -22.31 0.11 -3.46
N THR A 23 -22.41 1.31 -2.86
CA THR A 23 -21.28 2.23 -2.69
C THR A 23 -20.20 1.67 -1.77
N GLY A 24 -20.57 0.92 -0.72
CA GLY A 24 -19.64 0.26 0.20
C GLY A 24 -18.86 -0.86 -0.49
N TYR A 25 -19.52 -1.71 -1.26
CA TYR A 25 -18.85 -2.76 -2.05
C TYR A 25 -17.92 -2.18 -3.11
N TYR A 26 -18.33 -1.10 -3.78
CA TYR A 26 -17.49 -0.39 -4.73
C TYR A 26 -16.25 0.22 -4.05
N ALA A 27 -16.42 0.87 -2.89
CA ALA A 27 -15.31 1.43 -2.11
C ALA A 27 -14.34 0.35 -1.61
N ALA A 28 -14.85 -0.79 -1.13
CA ALA A 28 -14.05 -1.93 -0.73
C ALA A 28 -13.25 -2.51 -1.91
N GLY A 29 -13.86 -2.66 -3.08
CA GLY A 29 -13.20 -3.12 -4.30
C GLY A 29 -12.06 -2.19 -4.74
N ILE A 30 -12.30 -0.88 -4.77
CA ILE A 30 -11.25 0.13 -5.04
C ILE A 30 -10.15 0.06 -3.98
N GLY A 31 -10.51 -0.10 -2.70
CA GLY A 31 -9.55 -0.23 -1.60
C GLY A 31 -8.60 -1.40 -1.80
N ILE A 32 -9.12 -2.58 -2.16
CA ILE A 32 -8.33 -3.78 -2.46
C ILE A 32 -7.43 -3.55 -3.67
N PHE A 33 -7.97 -2.97 -4.74
CA PHE A 33 -7.19 -2.67 -5.95
C PHE A 33 -6.06 -1.68 -5.66
N THR A 34 -6.33 -0.63 -4.88
CA THR A 34 -5.32 0.33 -4.42
C THR A 34 -4.27 -0.35 -3.54
N ALA A 35 -4.67 -1.30 -2.69
CA ALA A 35 -3.74 -2.07 -1.88
C ALA A 35 -2.75 -2.88 -2.74
N LEU A 36 -3.24 -3.53 -3.79
CA LEU A 36 -2.40 -4.24 -4.76
C LEU A 36 -1.41 -3.30 -5.45
N LEU A 37 -1.88 -2.17 -5.97
CA LEU A 37 -1.04 -1.20 -6.66
C LEU A 37 0.03 -0.61 -5.74
N THR A 38 -0.33 -0.26 -4.50
CA THR A 38 0.63 0.25 -3.50
C THR A 38 1.71 -0.78 -3.18
N SER A 39 1.36 -2.06 -3.11
CA SER A 39 2.32 -3.13 -2.92
C SER A 39 3.29 -3.23 -4.11
N ILE A 40 2.77 -3.21 -5.33
CA ILE A 40 3.60 -3.29 -6.55
C ILE A 40 4.60 -2.13 -6.63
N TYR A 41 4.17 -0.88 -6.38
CA TYR A 41 5.10 0.25 -6.47
C TYR A 41 6.15 0.25 -5.34
N SER A 42 5.78 -0.21 -4.14
CA SER A 42 6.73 -0.33 -3.04
C SER A 42 7.81 -1.36 -3.35
N TRP A 43 7.43 -2.52 -3.89
CA TRP A 43 8.38 -3.53 -4.34
C TRP A 43 9.20 -3.08 -5.55
N ARG A 44 8.61 -2.30 -6.46
CA ARG A 44 9.38 -1.65 -7.53
C ARG A 44 10.51 -0.78 -6.97
N LEU A 45 10.22 0.04 -5.96
CA LEU A 45 11.22 0.87 -5.31
C LEU A 45 12.35 0.02 -4.75
N ILE A 46 12.01 -1.02 -3.95
CA ILE A 46 13.00 -1.92 -3.35
C ILE A 46 13.86 -2.60 -4.42
N PHE A 47 13.24 -3.19 -5.44
CA PHE A 47 13.97 -3.92 -6.47
C PHE A 47 14.84 -3.01 -7.35
N LYS A 48 14.42 -1.79 -7.63
CA LYS A 48 15.24 -0.85 -8.39
C LYS A 48 16.39 -0.26 -7.59
N THR A 49 16.19 -0.07 -6.29
CA THR A 49 17.21 0.52 -5.41
C THR A 49 18.26 -0.51 -4.98
N PHE A 50 17.82 -1.70 -4.56
CA PHE A 50 18.71 -2.69 -3.94
C PHE A 50 19.12 -3.84 -4.86
N HIS A 51 18.36 -4.11 -5.94
CA HIS A 51 18.62 -5.22 -6.87
C HIS A 51 18.92 -4.76 -8.30
N GLY A 52 19.10 -3.47 -8.50
CA GLY A 52 19.48 -2.89 -9.78
C GLY A 52 21.00 -2.85 -9.98
N ASP A 53 21.43 -2.76 -11.26
CA ASP A 53 22.83 -2.52 -11.57
C ASP A 53 23.20 -1.08 -11.14
N TYR A 54 24.39 -0.93 -10.60
CA TYR A 54 24.93 0.38 -10.23
C TYR A 54 25.14 1.23 -11.50
N ASN A 55 24.43 2.34 -11.58
CA ASN A 55 24.38 3.15 -12.79
C ASN A 55 25.18 4.47 -12.72
N ASN A 56 25.79 4.75 -11.58
CA ASN A 56 26.63 5.95 -11.43
C ASN A 56 28.06 5.63 -11.86
N LYS A 57 28.58 6.35 -12.85
CA LYS A 57 29.94 6.17 -13.37
C LYS A 57 30.97 7.03 -12.66
N GLU A 58 30.52 8.04 -11.88
CA GLU A 58 31.39 9.03 -11.25
C GLU A 58 31.80 8.64 -9.83
N ILE A 59 30.95 7.91 -9.10
CA ILE A 59 31.19 7.50 -7.72
C ILE A 59 31.36 5.98 -7.67
N LYS A 60 32.47 5.52 -7.13
CA LYS A 60 32.68 4.10 -6.87
C LYS A 60 31.92 3.69 -5.62
N ILE A 61 31.38 2.45 -5.60
CA ILE A 61 30.68 1.90 -4.44
C ILE A 61 31.58 1.91 -3.20
N GLU A 62 32.87 1.71 -3.39
CA GLU A 62 33.90 1.70 -2.33
C GLU A 62 34.05 3.06 -1.60
N ASP A 63 33.69 4.16 -2.26
CA ASP A 63 33.77 5.52 -1.72
C ASP A 63 32.48 5.94 -0.97
N THR A 64 31.46 5.07 -0.92
CA THR A 64 30.21 5.37 -0.23
C THR A 64 30.32 5.01 1.25
N HIS A 65 30.08 5.99 2.12
CA HIS A 65 30.07 5.78 3.58
C HIS A 65 28.63 5.56 4.07
N GLU A 66 28.49 4.81 5.15
CA GLU A 66 27.22 4.71 5.84
C GLU A 66 26.86 6.04 6.54
N SER A 67 25.55 6.23 6.75
CA SER A 67 25.06 7.43 7.43
C SER A 67 25.59 7.52 8.87
N PRO A 68 25.92 8.73 9.36
CA PRO A 68 26.41 8.91 10.74
C PRO A 68 25.37 8.44 11.75
N ILE A 69 25.84 7.99 12.91
CA ILE A 69 25.01 7.41 13.99
C ILE A 69 23.84 8.34 14.39
N VAL A 70 24.06 9.66 14.35
CA VAL A 70 23.04 10.66 14.67
C VAL A 70 21.80 10.55 13.77
N MET A 71 21.96 10.12 12.51
CA MET A 71 20.85 9.88 11.58
C MET A 71 20.26 8.48 11.73
N LEU A 72 21.06 7.52 12.19
CA LEU A 72 20.58 6.14 12.37
C LEU A 72 19.67 5.99 13.59
N ILE A 73 19.93 6.70 14.68
CA ILE A 73 19.12 6.62 15.92
C ILE A 73 17.63 6.92 15.66
N PRO A 74 17.24 8.05 15.04
CA PRO A 74 15.83 8.32 14.72
C PRO A 74 15.22 7.26 13.79
N LEU A 75 15.97 6.78 12.80
CA LEU A 75 15.49 5.75 11.87
C LEU A 75 15.20 4.42 12.56
N VAL A 76 16.08 4.00 13.48
CA VAL A 76 15.87 2.79 14.28
C VAL A 76 14.66 2.94 15.19
N LEU A 77 14.51 4.07 15.89
CA LEU A 77 13.33 4.33 16.74
C LEU A 77 12.03 4.32 15.93
N LEU A 78 12.01 4.96 14.77
CA LEU A 78 10.84 4.95 13.87
C LEU A 78 10.53 3.56 13.33
N SER A 79 11.55 2.78 12.99
CA SER A 79 11.35 1.40 12.50
C SER A 79 10.79 0.49 13.60
N LEU A 80 11.27 0.61 14.83
CA LEU A 80 10.72 -0.10 15.99
C LEU A 80 9.27 0.31 16.25
N GLY A 81 8.97 1.62 16.21
CA GLY A 81 7.60 2.11 16.29
C GLY A 81 6.69 1.55 15.19
N ALA A 82 7.15 1.52 13.95
CA ALA A 82 6.38 0.98 12.83
C ALA A 82 6.08 -0.52 12.96
N ILE A 83 6.99 -1.29 13.58
CA ILE A 83 6.81 -2.73 13.80
C ILE A 83 5.87 -3.00 14.99
N PHE A 84 6.13 -2.36 16.12
CA PHE A 84 5.48 -2.72 17.38
C PHE A 84 4.22 -1.92 17.70
N ALA A 85 4.13 -0.64 17.28
CA ALA A 85 3.00 0.22 17.67
C ALA A 85 1.65 -0.31 17.19
N GLY A 86 1.59 -0.89 15.99
CA GLY A 86 0.35 -1.47 15.46
C GLY A 86 -0.16 -2.63 16.30
N PHE A 87 0.74 -3.48 16.79
CA PHE A 87 0.38 -4.61 17.63
C PHE A 87 -0.04 -4.16 19.05
N ILE A 88 0.71 -3.24 19.65
CA ILE A 88 0.49 -2.80 21.04
C ILE A 88 -0.77 -1.93 21.14
N PHE A 89 -0.96 -1.00 20.20
CA PHE A 89 -2.01 0.01 20.29
C PHE A 89 -3.28 -0.31 19.48
N LYS A 90 -3.31 -1.43 18.74
CA LYS A 90 -4.46 -1.82 17.93
C LYS A 90 -5.76 -1.79 18.74
N ASP A 91 -5.78 -2.47 19.88
CA ASP A 91 -6.98 -2.62 20.70
C ASP A 91 -7.39 -1.32 21.41
N LEU A 92 -6.44 -0.38 21.55
CA LEU A 92 -6.71 0.94 22.11
C LEU A 92 -7.46 1.86 21.12
N PHE A 93 -7.16 1.77 19.82
CA PHE A 93 -7.70 2.66 18.81
C PHE A 93 -8.81 2.06 17.96
N ILE A 94 -8.78 0.73 17.75
CA ILE A 94 -9.67 0.01 16.84
C ILE A 94 -10.47 -1.03 17.65
N GLY A 95 -11.76 -1.11 17.36
CA GLY A 95 -12.65 -2.07 18.03
C GLY A 95 -13.44 -1.46 19.20
N ASN A 96 -14.27 -2.29 19.81
CA ASN A 96 -15.21 -1.87 20.86
C ASN A 96 -14.52 -1.30 22.10
N TYR A 97 -13.33 -1.82 22.45
CA TYR A 97 -12.59 -1.32 23.61
C TYR A 97 -12.05 0.09 23.38
N GLY A 98 -11.50 0.35 22.21
CA GLY A 98 -11.00 1.67 21.82
C GLY A 98 -12.12 2.71 21.75
N LEU A 99 -13.29 2.34 21.22
CA LEU A 99 -14.46 3.21 21.14
C LEU A 99 -14.97 3.62 22.52
N ASN A 100 -15.07 2.67 23.44
CA ASN A 100 -15.65 2.94 24.76
C ASN A 100 -14.67 3.63 25.71
N ASN A 101 -13.37 3.32 25.62
CA ASN A 101 -12.40 3.79 26.62
C ASN A 101 -11.53 4.97 26.13
N PHE A 102 -11.08 4.93 24.87
CA PHE A 102 -10.23 5.98 24.31
C PHE A 102 -11.04 7.11 23.68
N TRP A 103 -11.95 6.77 22.78
CA TRP A 103 -12.75 7.76 22.05
C TRP A 103 -13.93 8.28 22.84
N LYS A 104 -14.49 7.48 23.77
CA LYS A 104 -15.67 7.82 24.60
C LYS A 104 -16.77 8.44 23.73
N ASP A 105 -17.19 9.67 24.08
CA ASP A 105 -18.23 10.43 23.39
C ASP A 105 -17.68 11.28 22.23
N SER A 106 -16.38 11.19 21.90
CA SER A 106 -15.77 11.98 20.81
C SER A 106 -16.23 11.53 19.43
N ILE A 107 -16.69 10.28 19.30
CA ILE A 107 -17.21 9.72 18.04
C ILE A 107 -18.66 9.30 18.24
N PHE A 108 -19.56 9.93 17.51
CA PHE A 108 -20.98 9.59 17.54
C PHE A 108 -21.30 8.53 16.48
N PHE A 109 -21.88 7.42 16.89
CA PHE A 109 -22.35 6.36 16.01
C PHE A 109 -23.86 6.42 15.88
N LEU A 110 -24.36 6.57 14.66
CA LEU A 110 -25.80 6.53 14.36
C LEU A 110 -26.42 5.15 14.56
N LYS A 111 -25.62 4.11 14.44
CA LYS A 111 -26.02 2.72 14.70
C LYS A 111 -24.95 2.06 15.56
N PRO A 112 -25.32 1.21 16.54
CA PRO A 112 -24.32 0.42 17.25
C PRO A 112 -23.52 -0.38 16.21
N LEU A 113 -22.18 -0.40 16.34
CA LEU A 113 -21.35 -1.25 15.51
C LEU A 113 -21.82 -2.69 15.70
N SER A 114 -22.35 -3.27 14.63
CA SER A 114 -22.61 -4.71 14.61
C SER A 114 -21.29 -5.43 14.80
N ASN A 115 -21.25 -6.46 15.65
CA ASN A 115 -20.09 -7.36 15.77
C ASN A 115 -19.95 -8.26 14.54
N GLU A 116 -20.46 -7.83 13.40
CA GLU A 116 -20.37 -8.54 12.14
C GLU A 116 -18.95 -8.42 11.59
N HIS A 117 -18.32 -9.55 11.43
CA HIS A 117 -17.04 -9.64 10.72
C HIS A 117 -17.33 -10.03 9.26
N PRO A 118 -16.59 -9.47 8.30
CA PRO A 118 -16.69 -9.91 6.93
C PRO A 118 -16.29 -11.39 6.80
N PRO A 119 -16.74 -12.08 5.75
CA PRO A 119 -16.42 -13.49 5.55
C PRO A 119 -14.90 -13.68 5.45
N LEU A 120 -14.39 -14.82 5.94
CA LEU A 120 -12.95 -15.13 6.00
C LEU A 120 -12.24 -15.00 4.65
N TRP A 121 -12.91 -15.33 3.55
CA TRP A 121 -12.35 -15.17 2.20
C TRP A 121 -12.01 -13.72 1.88
N PHE A 122 -12.82 -12.77 2.35
CA PHE A 122 -12.61 -11.34 2.13
C PHE A 122 -11.42 -10.82 2.95
N LEU A 123 -11.32 -11.23 4.22
CA LEU A 123 -10.19 -10.90 5.10
C LEU A 123 -8.85 -11.41 4.55
N LEU A 124 -8.85 -12.61 3.97
CA LEU A 124 -7.64 -13.21 3.40
C LEU A 124 -7.26 -12.66 2.02
N LEU A 125 -8.19 -12.03 1.32
CA LEU A 125 -7.97 -11.55 -0.05
C LEU A 125 -6.88 -10.49 -0.12
N THR A 126 -6.90 -9.50 0.77
CA THR A 126 -5.90 -8.42 0.81
C THR A 126 -4.48 -8.93 1.07
N PRO A 127 -4.20 -9.73 2.13
CA PRO A 127 -2.85 -10.24 2.36
C PRO A 127 -2.38 -11.20 1.26
N ILE A 128 -3.26 -12.02 0.68
CA ILE A 128 -2.90 -12.90 -0.42
C ILE A 128 -2.47 -12.10 -1.65
N LEU A 129 -3.22 -11.06 -2.03
CA LEU A 129 -2.86 -10.20 -3.16
C LEU A 129 -1.53 -9.47 -2.93
N VAL A 130 -1.26 -9.01 -1.71
CA VAL A 130 0.01 -8.38 -1.34
C VAL A 130 1.17 -9.37 -1.49
N ILE A 131 1.01 -10.62 -1.03
CA ILE A 131 2.05 -11.66 -1.17
C ILE A 131 2.30 -11.98 -2.65
N ILE A 132 1.25 -12.14 -3.45
CA ILE A 132 1.36 -12.41 -4.90
C ILE A 132 2.02 -11.25 -5.65
N SER A 133 1.85 -10.02 -5.18
CA SER A 133 2.47 -8.85 -5.79
C SER A 133 4.00 -8.86 -5.74
N ILE A 134 4.62 -9.56 -4.77
CA ILE A 134 6.09 -9.65 -4.62
C ILE A 134 6.74 -10.33 -5.83
N PRO A 135 6.41 -11.60 -6.15
CA PRO A 135 6.98 -12.26 -7.32
C PRO A 135 6.56 -11.60 -8.64
N ALA A 136 5.35 -11.03 -8.70
CA ALA A 136 4.90 -10.28 -9.87
C ALA A 136 5.77 -9.04 -10.11
N ALA A 137 6.04 -8.26 -9.07
CA ALA A 137 6.92 -7.09 -9.16
C ALA A 137 8.37 -7.49 -9.51
N TYR A 138 8.90 -8.57 -8.92
CA TYR A 138 10.22 -9.08 -9.25
C TYR A 138 10.31 -9.46 -10.73
N TYR A 139 9.36 -10.23 -11.23
CA TYR A 139 9.31 -10.65 -12.62
C TYR A 139 9.23 -9.46 -13.57
N LEU A 140 8.41 -8.48 -13.27
CA LEU A 140 8.20 -7.28 -14.09
C LEU A 140 9.43 -6.36 -14.10
N PHE A 141 10.02 -6.08 -12.94
CA PHE A 141 11.03 -5.02 -12.82
C PHE A 141 12.47 -5.52 -12.91
N VAL A 142 12.73 -6.77 -12.55
CA VAL A 142 14.10 -7.34 -12.61
C VAL A 142 14.27 -8.17 -13.88
N LYS A 143 13.41 -9.16 -14.12
CA LYS A 143 13.60 -10.14 -15.18
C LYS A 143 13.23 -9.63 -16.58
N ASN A 144 12.16 -8.83 -16.71
CA ASN A 144 11.59 -8.44 -18.00
C ASN A 144 11.51 -6.91 -18.24
N LYS A 145 12.60 -6.20 -18.00
CA LYS A 145 12.71 -4.73 -18.23
C LYS A 145 12.21 -4.31 -19.63
N ASN A 146 12.43 -5.13 -20.66
CA ASN A 146 12.06 -4.81 -22.04
C ASN A 146 10.57 -5.00 -22.34
N ARG A 147 9.90 -5.97 -21.72
CA ARG A 147 8.44 -6.16 -21.85
C ARG A 147 7.69 -5.02 -21.21
N LEU A 148 8.17 -4.55 -20.09
CA LEU A 148 7.62 -3.41 -19.38
C LEU A 148 7.65 -2.14 -20.26
N LYS A 149 8.80 -1.82 -20.86
CA LYS A 149 8.93 -0.69 -21.80
C LYS A 149 7.97 -0.82 -22.99
N LYS A 150 7.74 -2.04 -23.50
CA LYS A 150 6.82 -2.30 -24.61
C LYS A 150 5.35 -2.14 -24.18
N LEU A 151 4.99 -2.67 -23.01
CA LEU A 151 3.66 -2.50 -22.42
C LEU A 151 3.34 -1.02 -22.19
N PHE A 152 4.30 -0.27 -21.65
CA PHE A 152 4.17 1.18 -21.45
C PHE A 152 3.95 1.93 -22.75
N ARG A 153 4.75 1.64 -23.75
CA ARG A 153 4.62 2.28 -25.07
C ARG A 153 3.26 1.99 -25.68
N ASN A 154 2.80 0.74 -25.63
CA ASN A 154 1.50 0.37 -26.17
C ASN A 154 0.34 1.00 -25.38
N PHE A 155 0.45 1.06 -24.05
CA PHE A 155 -0.53 1.71 -23.19
C PHE A 155 -0.57 3.23 -23.45
N TRP A 156 0.59 3.87 -23.58
CA TRP A 156 0.71 5.29 -23.90
C TRP A 156 0.10 5.61 -25.26
N ILE A 157 0.36 4.79 -26.28
CA ILE A 157 -0.27 4.94 -27.61
C ILE A 157 -1.80 4.75 -27.51
N CYS A 158 -2.27 3.75 -26.80
CA CYS A 158 -3.69 3.54 -26.57
C CYS A 158 -4.32 4.72 -25.81
N PHE A 159 -3.61 5.26 -24.81
CA PHE A 159 -4.05 6.40 -24.02
C PHE A 159 -4.14 7.69 -24.85
N LEU A 160 -3.16 8.00 -25.69
CA LEU A 160 -3.18 9.15 -26.60
C LEU A 160 -4.38 9.06 -27.59
N ASN A 161 -4.81 7.85 -27.94
CA ASN A 161 -6.00 7.66 -28.77
C ASN A 161 -7.32 7.82 -28.00
N ILE A 162 -7.31 7.71 -26.66
CA ILE A 162 -8.49 7.85 -25.79
C ILE A 162 -8.62 9.29 -25.23
N GLU A 163 -7.63 10.16 -25.45
CA GLU A 163 -7.48 11.50 -24.85
C GLU A 163 -8.67 12.46 -25.06
N LYS A 164 -9.67 12.07 -25.84
CA LYS A 164 -10.89 12.87 -26.01
C LYS A 164 -11.98 12.67 -24.95
N SER A 165 -11.83 11.75 -23.99
CA SER A 165 -12.98 11.39 -23.12
C SER A 165 -12.72 11.05 -21.65
N ILE A 166 -11.48 10.99 -21.13
CA ILE A 166 -11.26 10.54 -19.76
C ILE A 166 -10.41 11.51 -18.94
N SER A 167 -11.01 11.91 -17.83
CA SER A 167 -10.55 12.86 -16.82
C SER A 167 -9.05 12.74 -16.44
N PHE A 168 -8.37 13.88 -16.42
CA PHE A 168 -7.01 14.19 -15.98
C PHE A 168 -6.55 13.48 -14.67
N PHE A 169 -7.49 13.04 -13.84
CA PHE A 169 -7.24 12.40 -12.55
C PHE A 169 -6.65 10.98 -12.68
N PHE A 170 -7.03 10.23 -13.70
CA PHE A 170 -6.52 8.88 -13.94
C PHE A 170 -5.08 8.91 -14.47
N LEU A 171 -4.75 9.96 -15.18
CA LEU A 171 -3.42 10.25 -15.73
C LEU A 171 -2.41 10.54 -14.61
N PHE A 172 -2.80 11.36 -13.65
CA PHE A 172 -1.95 11.74 -12.52
C PHE A 172 -1.63 10.54 -11.63
N PHE A 173 -2.61 9.67 -11.41
CA PHE A 173 -2.45 8.46 -10.59
C PHE A 173 -1.52 7.43 -11.26
N LEU A 174 -1.65 7.24 -12.57
CA LEU A 174 -0.76 6.38 -13.36
C LEU A 174 0.67 6.94 -13.44
N PHE A 175 0.80 8.24 -13.60
CA PHE A 175 2.10 8.92 -13.63
C PHE A 175 2.86 8.74 -12.30
N PHE A 176 2.16 8.84 -11.17
CA PHE A 176 2.75 8.66 -9.83
C PHE A 176 3.20 7.22 -9.56
N ILE A 177 2.52 6.23 -10.15
CA ILE A 177 2.92 4.81 -10.04
C ILE A 177 4.14 4.49 -10.91
N LEU A 178 4.38 5.25 -11.95
CA LEU A 178 5.28 4.91 -13.04
C LEU A 178 6.58 5.70 -13.06
N PHE A 179 6.60 6.86 -12.45
CA PHE A 179 7.79 7.67 -12.21
C PHE A 179 8.30 7.52 -10.78
#